data_9ccd3916daa54b2497ebde7703848c34
#
_entry.id   9ccd3916daa54b2497ebde7703848c34
#
_cell.length_a   1.000
_cell.length_b   1.000
_cell.length_c   1.000
_cell.angle_alpha   90.00
_cell.angle_beta   90.00
_cell.angle_gamma   90.00
#
_symmetry.space_group_name_H-M   'P 1'
#
loop_
_entity.id
_entity.type
_entity.pdbx_description
1 polymer ?
#
loop_
_entity_poly.entity_id
_entity_poly.type
_entity_poly.pdbx_seq_one_letter_code
_entity_poly.pdbx_strand_id
1 'polypeptide(L)'
;MVTYSLSSGGLERVAANSTFLFEEMGFEVHLYVLESKNDYPFKGKLHQYTIDQLGFFSKIKTYLNIKKSIKENNFTLVIDHRYRLNWITEFIWQKLIYRKQKVFNYIHSSKISNYLFHSDKLNQLLFKNRLFICVSLGIEQKVKRQFPFLNTQTIYNFVDFKDSEKREIQPEKYILSIARMDQENVKQVDILLECYAKSILPNNKIRLTILGDGVRLKEMKTLAKELNVLELVDFKGFEPYPESYLKNALFTVLTSKYEGLPTVLVESLLMETPVISFDCETGPNEIIIDRLNGLLIENQNKEKMIAGMNELVFNEELYNFLKQNSLTSVNKFRIDSIKEKWEKVINDTP
;
A
#
# COMPACT_ATOMS: atom_id res chain seq x y z
N MET A 1 7.67 6.44 -15.27
CA MET A 1 7.42 5.45 -14.20
C MET A 1 7.15 4.10 -14.82
N VAL A 2 7.49 3.00 -14.14
CA VAL A 2 7.26 1.63 -14.63
C VAL A 2 6.57 0.81 -13.53
N THR A 3 5.46 0.15 -13.88
CA THR A 3 4.69 -0.72 -12.99
C THR A 3 4.09 -1.91 -13.74
N TYR A 4 3.63 -2.94 -13.04
CA TYR A 4 2.92 -4.06 -13.68
C TYR A 4 1.52 -3.66 -14.11
N SER A 5 0.70 -3.16 -13.20
CA SER A 5 -0.68 -2.74 -13.47
C SER A 5 -1.01 -1.44 -12.72
N LEU A 6 -2.23 -0.95 -12.92
CA LEU A 6 -2.81 0.15 -12.14
C LEU A 6 -4.14 -0.30 -11.53
N SER A 7 -4.20 -1.52 -11.01
CA SER A 7 -5.43 -2.14 -10.53
C SER A 7 -5.20 -2.89 -9.22
N SER A 8 -6.20 -2.87 -8.38
CA SER A 8 -6.43 -3.79 -7.23
C SER A 8 -5.34 -3.94 -6.16
N GLY A 9 -4.30 -3.11 -6.12
CA GLY A 9 -3.22 -3.23 -5.12
C GLY A 9 -2.75 -1.89 -4.55
N GLY A 10 -2.12 -1.93 -3.37
CA GLY A 10 -1.56 -0.73 -2.75
C GLY A 10 -0.35 -0.17 -3.50
N LEU A 11 0.49 -1.04 -4.07
CA LEU A 11 1.63 -0.64 -4.91
C LEU A 11 1.14 0.10 -6.16
N GLU A 12 0.14 -0.45 -6.82
CA GLU A 12 -0.46 0.08 -8.04
C GLU A 12 -1.12 1.44 -7.79
N ARG A 13 -1.80 1.58 -6.64
CA ARG A 13 -2.37 2.86 -6.20
C ARG A 13 -1.28 3.90 -5.92
N VAL A 14 -0.18 3.51 -5.29
CA VAL A 14 0.98 4.39 -5.07
C VAL A 14 1.59 4.82 -6.40
N ALA A 15 1.78 3.92 -7.36
CA ALA A 15 2.29 4.26 -8.68
C ALA A 15 1.37 5.25 -9.40
N ALA A 16 0.05 5.03 -9.36
CA ALA A 16 -0.95 5.92 -9.94
C ALA A 16 -0.92 7.32 -9.27
N ASN A 17 -0.98 7.38 -7.95
CA ASN A 17 -0.92 8.63 -7.19
C ASN A 17 0.38 9.39 -7.46
N SER A 18 1.51 8.70 -7.57
CA SER A 18 2.80 9.33 -7.86
C SER A 18 2.79 10.09 -9.19
N THR A 19 1.96 9.69 -10.15
CA THR A 19 1.85 10.43 -11.43
C THR A 19 1.31 11.84 -11.23
N PHE A 20 0.35 12.03 -10.32
CA PHE A 20 -0.18 13.36 -9.99
C PHE A 20 0.84 14.21 -9.27
N LEU A 21 1.57 13.64 -8.30
CA LEU A 21 2.62 14.33 -7.56
C LEU A 21 3.71 14.86 -8.51
N PHE A 22 4.23 14.00 -9.40
CA PHE A 22 5.31 14.41 -10.30
C PHE A 22 4.85 15.40 -11.37
N GLU A 23 3.60 15.31 -11.83
CA GLU A 23 3.04 16.34 -12.73
C GLU A 23 2.91 17.69 -12.01
N GLU A 24 2.46 17.71 -10.75
CA GLU A 24 2.41 18.92 -9.91
C GLU A 24 3.80 19.50 -9.63
N MET A 25 4.83 18.66 -9.57
CA MET A 25 6.25 19.07 -9.48
C MET A 25 6.80 19.62 -10.83
N GLY A 26 5.98 19.64 -11.89
CA GLY A 26 6.36 20.16 -13.21
C GLY A 26 7.05 19.16 -14.13
N PHE A 27 7.01 17.86 -13.82
CA PHE A 27 7.55 16.83 -14.70
C PHE A 27 6.54 16.40 -15.76
N GLU A 28 7.01 16.15 -16.99
CA GLU A 28 6.24 15.40 -17.98
C GLU A 28 6.27 13.90 -17.61
N VAL A 29 5.11 13.35 -17.25
CA VAL A 29 5.02 11.98 -16.75
C VAL A 29 4.68 11.01 -17.86
N HIS A 30 5.54 9.97 -18.02
CA HIS A 30 5.27 8.81 -18.87
C HIS A 30 5.14 7.57 -18.01
N LEU A 31 4.04 6.84 -18.16
CA LEU A 31 3.71 5.66 -17.37
C LEU A 31 3.75 4.40 -18.25
N TYR A 32 4.69 3.51 -17.96
CA TYR A 32 4.86 2.21 -18.63
C TYR A 32 4.18 1.13 -17.79
N VAL A 33 3.08 0.58 -18.31
CA VAL A 33 2.28 -0.45 -17.66
C VAL A 33 2.45 -1.76 -18.42
N LEU A 34 2.79 -2.85 -17.72
CA LEU A 34 3.16 -4.13 -18.30
C LEU A 34 2.02 -5.14 -18.39
N GLU A 35 0.85 -4.81 -17.84
CA GLU A 35 -0.41 -5.58 -17.87
C GLU A 35 -1.56 -4.71 -18.38
N SER A 36 -2.73 -5.31 -18.63
CA SER A 36 -3.87 -4.62 -19.28
C SER A 36 -4.82 -3.91 -18.31
N LYS A 37 -4.71 -4.13 -16.98
CA LYS A 37 -5.67 -3.63 -15.99
C LYS A 37 -5.31 -2.24 -15.49
N ASN A 38 -6.26 -1.29 -15.58
CA ASN A 38 -6.09 0.11 -15.20
C ASN A 38 -7.38 0.62 -14.53
N ASP A 39 -7.52 0.42 -13.21
CA ASP A 39 -8.70 0.82 -12.43
C ASP A 39 -8.46 2.15 -11.69
N TYR A 40 -7.20 2.49 -11.41
CA TYR A 40 -6.85 3.73 -10.73
C TYR A 40 -6.64 4.88 -11.71
N PRO A 41 -7.14 6.10 -11.39
CA PRO A 41 -6.85 7.30 -12.17
C PRO A 41 -5.36 7.63 -12.12
N PHE A 42 -4.83 8.14 -13.20
CA PHE A 42 -3.44 8.58 -13.33
C PHE A 42 -3.33 9.82 -14.21
N LYS A 43 -2.17 10.46 -14.21
CA LYS A 43 -1.80 11.58 -15.07
C LYS A 43 -0.65 11.23 -15.99
N GLY A 44 -0.49 11.99 -17.08
CA GLY A 44 0.60 11.81 -18.04
C GLY A 44 0.30 10.83 -19.16
N LYS A 45 1.34 10.44 -19.91
CA LYS A 45 1.24 9.63 -21.13
C LYS A 45 1.35 8.14 -20.80
N LEU A 46 0.31 7.38 -21.12
CA LEU A 46 0.29 5.92 -20.92
C LEU A 46 0.99 5.20 -22.08
N HIS A 47 1.92 4.30 -21.73
CA HIS A 47 2.52 3.30 -22.60
C HIS A 47 2.16 1.91 -22.09
N GLN A 48 1.16 1.28 -22.69
CA GLN A 48 0.63 0.01 -22.23
C GLN A 48 1.20 -1.16 -23.02
N TYR A 49 1.61 -2.21 -22.30
CA TYR A 49 2.13 -3.45 -22.84
C TYR A 49 1.50 -4.62 -22.08
N THR A 50 1.22 -5.73 -22.79
CA THR A 50 0.67 -6.94 -22.15
C THR A 50 1.70 -8.05 -22.25
N ILE A 51 2.75 -7.97 -21.39
CA ILE A 51 3.92 -8.85 -21.51
C ILE A 51 3.61 -10.30 -21.12
N ASP A 52 2.74 -10.52 -20.13
CA ASP A 52 2.49 -11.86 -19.58
C ASP A 52 1.86 -12.84 -20.56
N GLN A 53 1.08 -12.33 -21.51
CA GLN A 53 0.37 -13.12 -22.51
C GLN A 53 1.21 -13.39 -23.78
N LEU A 54 2.44 -12.88 -23.85
CA LEU A 54 3.27 -12.96 -25.04
C LEU A 54 4.16 -14.21 -25.04
N GLY A 55 4.34 -14.81 -26.21
CA GLY A 55 5.38 -15.82 -26.45
C GLY A 55 6.79 -15.21 -26.41
N PHE A 56 7.81 -16.06 -26.33
CA PHE A 56 9.21 -15.68 -26.11
C PHE A 56 9.72 -14.57 -27.06
N PHE A 57 9.54 -14.74 -28.38
CA PHE A 57 10.01 -13.73 -29.37
C PHE A 57 9.26 -12.40 -29.26
N SER A 58 7.95 -12.46 -28.96
CA SER A 58 7.15 -11.25 -28.76
C SER A 58 7.58 -10.49 -27.49
N LYS A 59 7.94 -11.20 -26.42
CA LYS A 59 8.54 -10.58 -25.21
C LYS A 59 9.81 -9.84 -25.53
N ILE A 60 10.72 -10.45 -26.30
CA ILE A 60 11.97 -9.79 -26.71
C ILE A 60 11.68 -8.52 -27.51
N LYS A 61 10.79 -8.60 -28.48
CA LYS A 61 10.39 -7.44 -29.30
C LYS A 61 9.81 -6.32 -28.43
N THR A 62 8.99 -6.67 -27.45
CA THR A 62 8.39 -5.71 -26.50
C THR A 62 9.47 -5.04 -25.66
N TYR A 63 10.44 -5.78 -25.11
CA TYR A 63 11.56 -5.19 -24.35
C TYR A 63 12.42 -4.26 -25.21
N LEU A 64 12.63 -4.59 -26.48
CA LEU A 64 13.36 -3.73 -27.43
C LEU A 64 12.56 -2.43 -27.71
N ASN A 65 11.25 -2.51 -27.85
CA ASN A 65 10.38 -1.35 -28.03
C ASN A 65 10.38 -0.44 -26.80
N ILE A 66 10.28 -1.01 -25.58
CA ILE A 66 10.39 -0.25 -24.32
C ILE A 66 11.74 0.43 -24.23
N LYS A 67 12.84 -0.29 -24.51
CA LYS A 67 14.20 0.28 -24.54
C LYS A 67 14.31 1.44 -25.51
N LYS A 68 13.79 1.28 -26.72
CA LYS A 68 13.78 2.32 -27.75
C LYS A 68 13.00 3.55 -27.25
N SER A 69 11.80 3.36 -26.74
CA SER A 69 10.95 4.43 -26.20
C SER A 69 11.61 5.18 -25.06
N ILE A 70 12.21 4.48 -24.08
CA ILE A 70 12.93 5.11 -22.95
C ILE A 70 14.15 5.90 -23.45
N LYS A 71 14.86 5.39 -24.44
CA LYS A 71 16.02 6.10 -25.03
C LYS A 71 15.60 7.35 -25.80
N GLU A 72 14.55 7.27 -26.61
CA GLU A 72 14.07 8.38 -27.45
C GLU A 72 13.51 9.54 -26.61
N ASN A 73 12.82 9.25 -25.53
CA ASN A 73 12.28 10.28 -24.64
C ASN A 73 13.33 10.91 -23.70
N ASN A 74 14.52 10.32 -23.57
CA ASN A 74 15.63 10.85 -22.77
C ASN A 74 15.21 11.33 -21.37
N PHE A 75 14.56 10.46 -20.61
CA PHE A 75 14.01 10.81 -19.30
C PHE A 75 15.06 11.26 -18.30
N THR A 76 14.75 12.29 -17.53
CA THR A 76 15.57 12.77 -16.41
C THR A 76 15.66 11.73 -15.31
N LEU A 77 14.57 10.99 -15.06
CA LEU A 77 14.43 10.02 -13.99
C LEU A 77 13.51 8.88 -14.41
N VAL A 78 13.85 7.67 -14.04
CA VAL A 78 12.98 6.49 -14.11
C VAL A 78 12.65 6.04 -12.69
N ILE A 79 11.36 5.89 -12.38
CA ILE A 79 10.88 5.33 -11.11
C ILE A 79 10.31 3.95 -11.39
N ASP A 80 10.88 2.93 -10.75
CA ASP A 80 10.53 1.53 -10.98
C ASP A 80 9.82 0.93 -9.75
N HIS A 81 8.50 0.72 -9.88
CA HIS A 81 7.63 0.15 -8.85
C HIS A 81 7.52 -1.38 -8.91
N ARG A 82 8.15 -2.05 -9.89
CA ARG A 82 7.98 -3.48 -10.13
C ARG A 82 8.52 -4.37 -8.99
N TYR A 83 7.92 -5.54 -8.82
CA TYR A 83 8.56 -6.69 -8.17
C TYR A 83 9.71 -7.23 -9.03
N ARG A 84 10.74 -7.80 -8.39
CA ARG A 84 11.97 -8.29 -9.03
C ARG A 84 12.21 -9.76 -8.70
N LEU A 85 11.32 -10.63 -9.23
CA LEU A 85 11.28 -12.04 -8.88
C LEU A 85 12.25 -12.91 -9.70
N ASN A 86 12.67 -12.43 -10.89
CA ASN A 86 13.51 -13.18 -11.80
C ASN A 86 14.77 -12.38 -12.16
N TRP A 87 15.96 -12.93 -11.86
CA TRP A 87 17.21 -12.23 -12.05
C TRP A 87 17.58 -11.98 -13.52
N ILE A 88 17.18 -12.86 -14.46
CA ILE A 88 17.44 -12.67 -15.89
C ILE A 88 16.63 -11.47 -16.40
N THR A 89 15.35 -11.44 -16.06
CA THR A 89 14.48 -10.32 -16.40
C THR A 89 15.05 -9.03 -15.81
N GLU A 90 15.51 -9.06 -14.56
CA GLU A 90 16.04 -7.88 -13.91
C GLU A 90 17.37 -7.44 -14.49
N PHE A 91 18.22 -8.37 -14.94
CA PHE A 91 19.43 -8.04 -15.70
C PHE A 91 19.09 -7.29 -16.99
N ILE A 92 18.04 -7.73 -17.72
CA ILE A 92 17.58 -7.04 -18.94
C ILE A 92 17.15 -5.61 -18.62
N TRP A 93 16.33 -5.43 -17.56
CA TRP A 93 15.85 -4.12 -17.15
C TRP A 93 17.00 -3.21 -16.71
N GLN A 94 17.83 -3.62 -15.76
CA GLN A 94 18.85 -2.78 -15.15
C GLN A 94 20.06 -2.51 -16.05
N LYS A 95 20.46 -3.49 -16.87
CA LYS A 95 21.70 -3.39 -17.68
C LYS A 95 21.46 -3.05 -19.16
N LEU A 96 20.30 -3.41 -19.70
CA LEU A 96 20.02 -3.19 -21.12
C LEU A 96 19.01 -2.06 -21.36
N ILE A 97 17.90 -2.02 -20.58
CA ILE A 97 16.83 -1.03 -20.76
C ILE A 97 17.22 0.27 -20.06
N TYR A 98 17.54 0.22 -18.77
CA TYR A 98 17.84 1.40 -17.94
C TYR A 98 19.31 1.85 -17.98
N ARG A 99 20.14 1.29 -18.86
CA ARG A 99 21.60 1.38 -18.84
C ARG A 99 22.18 2.77 -18.50
N LYS A 100 21.62 3.84 -19.09
CA LYS A 100 22.10 5.23 -18.94
C LYS A 100 21.12 6.11 -18.15
N GLN A 101 20.05 5.52 -17.61
CA GLN A 101 19.03 6.27 -16.91
C GLN A 101 19.35 6.36 -15.42
N LYS A 102 19.03 7.50 -14.80
CA LYS A 102 18.90 7.64 -13.36
C LYS A 102 17.67 6.85 -12.94
N VAL A 103 17.82 5.83 -12.09
CA VAL A 103 16.74 4.92 -11.73
C VAL A 103 16.58 4.86 -10.22
N PHE A 104 15.38 5.11 -9.75
CA PHE A 104 14.94 4.89 -8.37
C PHE A 104 14.06 3.65 -8.30
N ASN A 105 14.49 2.66 -7.55
CA ASN A 105 13.80 1.39 -7.41
C ASN A 105 12.96 1.40 -6.12
N TYR A 106 11.66 1.20 -6.21
CA TYR A 106 10.80 1.13 -5.03
C TYR A 106 10.86 -0.23 -4.33
N ILE A 107 10.69 -0.19 -3.00
CA ILE A 107 10.41 -1.35 -2.14
C ILE A 107 9.13 -1.05 -1.35
N HIS A 108 8.03 -1.73 -1.71
CA HIS A 108 6.69 -1.48 -1.18
C HIS A 108 6.27 -2.41 -0.05
N SER A 109 7.08 -3.40 0.32
CA SER A 109 6.71 -4.41 1.32
C SER A 109 7.92 -4.87 2.12
N SER A 110 7.69 -5.26 3.37
CA SER A 110 8.70 -5.90 4.22
C SER A 110 9.17 -7.27 3.72
N LYS A 111 8.45 -7.90 2.79
CA LYS A 111 8.89 -9.12 2.08
C LYS A 111 9.95 -8.74 1.04
N ILE A 112 11.17 -8.45 1.52
CA ILE A 112 12.29 -7.94 0.70
C ILE A 112 12.64 -8.87 -0.46
N SER A 113 12.42 -10.20 -0.32
CA SER A 113 12.65 -11.18 -1.38
C SER A 113 11.84 -10.94 -2.66
N ASN A 114 10.81 -10.09 -2.61
CA ASN A 114 10.09 -9.65 -3.81
C ASN A 114 10.84 -8.59 -4.62
N TYR A 115 11.93 -8.01 -4.06
CA TYR A 115 12.65 -6.87 -4.65
C TYR A 115 14.15 -7.10 -4.78
N LEU A 116 14.73 -7.92 -3.91
CA LEU A 116 16.17 -8.19 -3.83
C LEU A 116 16.41 -9.71 -3.77
N PHE A 117 17.49 -10.13 -4.39
CA PHE A 117 17.89 -11.54 -4.45
C PHE A 117 18.67 -11.95 -3.20
N HIS A 118 18.71 -13.24 -2.89
CA HIS A 118 19.50 -13.76 -1.76
C HIS A 118 21.02 -13.59 -1.94
N SER A 119 21.51 -13.42 -3.17
CA SER A 119 22.92 -13.28 -3.48
C SER A 119 23.37 -11.82 -3.46
N ASP A 120 24.27 -11.46 -2.54
CA ASP A 120 24.88 -10.13 -2.45
C ASP A 120 25.62 -9.76 -3.73
N LYS A 121 26.39 -10.72 -4.31
CA LYS A 121 27.11 -10.50 -5.58
C LYS A 121 26.16 -10.14 -6.71
N LEU A 122 25.01 -10.80 -6.76
CA LEU A 122 24.02 -10.52 -7.80
C LEU A 122 23.36 -9.15 -7.57
N ASN A 123 23.00 -8.81 -6.34
CA ASN A 123 22.46 -7.49 -6.01
C ASN A 123 23.48 -6.38 -6.29
N GLN A 124 24.77 -6.57 -5.95
CA GLN A 124 25.83 -5.63 -6.29
C GLN A 124 25.99 -5.48 -7.80
N LEU A 125 25.98 -6.59 -8.55
CA LEU A 125 26.03 -6.56 -10.00
C LEU A 125 24.89 -5.78 -10.62
N LEU A 126 23.65 -6.04 -10.18
CA LEU A 126 22.44 -5.47 -10.78
C LEU A 126 22.24 -4.01 -10.38
N PHE A 127 22.45 -3.68 -9.12
CA PHE A 127 21.97 -2.45 -8.49
C PHE A 127 23.08 -1.49 -8.05
N LYS A 128 24.34 -1.76 -8.36
CA LYS A 128 25.43 -0.81 -8.10
C LYS A 128 25.06 0.57 -8.66
N ASN A 129 25.14 1.60 -7.84
CA ASN A 129 24.78 2.98 -8.15
C ASN A 129 23.27 3.21 -8.43
N ARG A 130 22.41 2.34 -7.91
CA ARG A 130 20.95 2.55 -7.92
C ARG A 130 20.47 3.00 -6.54
N LEU A 131 19.49 3.91 -6.51
CA LEU A 131 18.83 4.30 -5.30
C LEU A 131 17.57 3.44 -5.09
N PHE A 132 17.38 2.94 -3.88
CA PHE A 132 16.16 2.26 -3.47
C PHE A 132 15.32 3.18 -2.60
N ILE A 133 14.08 3.43 -3.03
CA ILE A 133 13.09 4.17 -2.25
C ILE A 133 12.29 3.17 -1.43
N CYS A 134 12.44 3.22 -0.12
CA CYS A 134 11.70 2.41 0.83
C CYS A 134 10.47 3.18 1.31
N VAL A 135 9.30 2.55 1.27
CA VAL A 135 8.04 3.23 1.66
C VAL A 135 7.88 3.41 3.17
N SER A 136 8.79 2.84 3.98
CA SER A 136 8.82 2.99 5.44
C SER A 136 10.24 2.91 5.98
N LEU A 137 10.49 3.48 7.16
CA LEU A 137 11.77 3.39 7.86
C LEU A 137 12.10 1.95 8.22
N GLY A 138 11.10 1.17 8.65
CA GLY A 138 11.30 -0.24 8.99
C GLY A 138 11.80 -1.05 7.79
N ILE A 139 11.29 -0.79 6.58
CA ILE A 139 11.80 -1.42 5.36
C ILE A 139 13.25 -0.98 5.10
N GLU A 140 13.53 0.32 5.18
CA GLU A 140 14.88 0.83 4.95
C GLU A 140 15.90 0.22 5.92
N GLN A 141 15.58 0.16 7.21
CA GLN A 141 16.42 -0.47 8.24
C GLN A 141 16.65 -1.96 7.95
N LYS A 142 15.60 -2.67 7.53
CA LYS A 142 15.69 -4.10 7.16
C LYS A 142 16.60 -4.29 5.95
N VAL A 143 16.48 -3.46 4.92
CA VAL A 143 17.33 -3.50 3.73
C VAL A 143 18.78 -3.18 4.10
N LYS A 144 19.03 -2.11 4.84
CA LYS A 144 20.39 -1.74 5.28
C LYS A 144 21.07 -2.81 6.13
N ARG A 145 20.31 -3.49 7.00
CA ARG A 145 20.82 -4.60 7.81
C ARG A 145 21.23 -5.79 6.96
N GLN A 146 20.43 -6.13 5.96
CA GLN A 146 20.67 -7.31 5.11
C GLN A 146 21.62 -7.01 3.95
N PHE A 147 21.58 -5.80 3.38
CA PHE A 147 22.33 -5.38 2.20
C PHE A 147 22.96 -3.98 2.43
N PRO A 148 23.97 -3.85 3.32
CA PRO A 148 24.52 -2.54 3.73
C PRO A 148 25.22 -1.77 2.59
N PHE A 149 25.51 -2.43 1.48
CA PHE A 149 26.12 -1.84 0.28
C PHE A 149 25.11 -1.16 -0.65
N LEU A 150 23.80 -1.31 -0.42
CA LEU A 150 22.77 -0.66 -1.23
C LEU A 150 22.52 0.77 -0.75
N ASN A 151 22.36 1.68 -1.70
CA ASN A 151 21.91 3.03 -1.41
C ASN A 151 20.39 3.04 -1.23
N THR A 152 19.93 3.42 -0.05
CA THR A 152 18.50 3.40 0.32
C THR A 152 18.09 4.71 0.95
N GLN A 153 16.84 5.10 0.71
CA GLN A 153 16.22 6.27 1.32
C GLN A 153 14.73 6.03 1.55
N THR A 154 14.22 6.52 2.69
CA THR A 154 12.80 6.43 2.99
C THR A 154 12.05 7.63 2.42
N ILE A 155 11.06 7.35 1.56
CA ILE A 155 10.02 8.28 1.17
C ILE A 155 8.68 7.59 1.40
N TYR A 156 7.89 8.09 2.33
CA TYR A 156 6.58 7.53 2.64
C TYR A 156 5.62 7.66 1.45
N ASN A 157 4.72 6.71 1.32
CA ASN A 157 3.57 6.88 0.44
C ASN A 157 2.71 8.01 0.98
N PHE A 158 2.23 8.87 0.11
CA PHE A 158 1.29 9.92 0.48
C PHE A 158 -0.14 9.49 0.16
N VAL A 159 -1.07 10.16 0.82
CA VAL A 159 -2.50 10.05 0.56
C VAL A 159 -3.00 11.43 0.19
N ASP A 160 -3.68 11.50 -0.95
CA ASP A 160 -4.36 12.69 -1.42
C ASP A 160 -5.78 12.28 -1.85
N PHE A 161 -6.78 12.85 -1.20
CA PHE A 161 -8.16 12.67 -1.57
C PHE A 161 -8.56 13.78 -2.52
N LYS A 162 -8.62 13.46 -3.82
CA LYS A 162 -9.17 14.36 -4.83
C LYS A 162 -10.68 14.10 -4.92
N ASP A 163 -11.44 15.16 -4.76
CA ASP A 163 -12.91 15.26 -4.93
C ASP A 163 -13.64 13.93 -5.25
N SER A 164 -13.80 13.10 -4.22
CA SER A 164 -14.64 11.91 -4.34
C SER A 164 -16.10 12.31 -4.24
N GLU A 165 -16.94 11.77 -5.11
CA GLU A 165 -18.39 11.92 -4.98
C GLU A 165 -18.84 11.50 -3.58
N LYS A 166 -19.52 12.40 -2.87
CA LYS A 166 -20.11 12.09 -1.56
C LYS A 166 -21.18 11.04 -1.74
N ARG A 167 -20.89 9.81 -1.36
CA ARG A 167 -21.89 8.75 -1.31
C ARG A 167 -22.60 8.80 0.04
N GLU A 168 -23.92 8.78 0.02
CA GLU A 168 -24.70 8.54 1.24
C GLU A 168 -24.49 7.11 1.70
N ILE A 169 -23.92 6.95 2.89
CA ILE A 169 -23.80 5.65 3.56
C ILE A 169 -24.90 5.56 4.60
N GLN A 170 -25.51 4.39 4.70
CA GLN A 170 -26.59 4.10 5.65
C GLN A 170 -26.14 4.44 7.09
N PRO A 171 -27.06 4.94 7.95
CA PRO A 171 -26.73 5.46 9.29
C PRO A 171 -26.38 4.38 10.32
N GLU A 172 -26.22 3.13 9.93
CA GLU A 172 -25.86 2.04 10.83
C GLU A 172 -24.42 2.20 11.34
N LYS A 173 -24.21 1.96 12.63
CA LYS A 173 -22.87 1.97 13.23
C LYS A 173 -22.06 0.77 12.71
N TYR A 174 -20.86 1.01 12.21
CA TYR A 174 -19.97 -0.05 11.74
C TYR A 174 -18.49 0.27 12.00
N ILE A 175 -17.68 -0.79 12.03
CA ILE A 175 -16.24 -0.74 11.92
C ILE A 175 -15.83 -1.13 10.50
N LEU A 176 -14.69 -0.62 10.03
CA LEU A 176 -14.27 -0.78 8.66
C LEU A 176 -12.95 -1.58 8.57
N SER A 177 -12.86 -2.44 7.58
CA SER A 177 -11.57 -2.99 7.11
C SER A 177 -11.47 -2.89 5.60
N ILE A 178 -10.31 -2.45 5.09
CA ILE A 178 -10.01 -2.43 3.65
C ILE A 178 -8.93 -3.47 3.40
N ALA A 179 -9.31 -4.60 2.82
CA ALA A 179 -8.46 -5.78 2.80
C ALA A 179 -8.65 -6.61 1.53
N ARG A 180 -7.55 -6.88 0.83
CA ARG A 180 -7.54 -7.88 -0.25
C ARG A 180 -7.51 -9.28 0.36
N MET A 181 -8.39 -10.16 -0.10
CA MET A 181 -8.49 -11.55 0.34
C MET A 181 -7.72 -12.46 -0.62
N ASP A 182 -6.39 -12.27 -0.67
CA ASP A 182 -5.49 -13.01 -1.53
C ASP A 182 -5.14 -14.41 -0.99
N GLN A 183 -4.50 -15.23 -1.83
CA GLN A 183 -4.09 -16.59 -1.48
C GLN A 183 -3.09 -16.62 -0.33
N GLU A 184 -2.20 -15.63 -0.20
CA GLU A 184 -1.19 -15.57 0.87
C GLU A 184 -1.79 -15.15 2.22
N ASN A 185 -3.04 -14.70 2.25
CA ASN A 185 -3.73 -14.22 3.45
C ASN A 185 -2.95 -13.14 4.22
N VAL A 186 -2.39 -12.21 3.48
CA VAL A 186 -1.56 -11.16 4.09
C VAL A 186 -2.36 -10.26 5.02
N LYS A 187 -3.62 -9.95 4.65
CA LYS A 187 -4.51 -9.07 5.40
C LYS A 187 -5.25 -9.75 6.56
N GLN A 188 -5.18 -11.08 6.64
CA GLN A 188 -5.75 -11.90 7.71
C GLN A 188 -7.22 -11.53 8.07
N VAL A 189 -8.09 -11.51 7.05
CA VAL A 189 -9.53 -11.23 7.23
C VAL A 189 -10.18 -12.32 8.09
N ASP A 190 -9.68 -13.55 8.06
CA ASP A 190 -10.06 -14.65 8.95
C ASP A 190 -9.84 -14.30 10.44
N ILE A 191 -8.66 -13.77 10.78
CA ILE A 191 -8.35 -13.29 12.13
C ILE A 191 -9.26 -12.14 12.55
N LEU A 192 -9.54 -11.21 11.63
CA LEU A 192 -10.48 -10.13 11.87
C LEU A 192 -11.87 -10.65 12.20
N LEU A 193 -12.39 -11.60 11.42
CA LEU A 193 -13.70 -12.22 11.65
C LEU A 193 -13.77 -12.91 13.00
N GLU A 194 -12.72 -13.65 13.39
CA GLU A 194 -12.64 -14.30 14.70
C GLU A 194 -12.62 -13.29 15.86
N CYS A 195 -11.83 -12.20 15.73
CA CYS A 195 -11.79 -11.16 16.74
C CYS A 195 -13.13 -10.41 16.83
N TYR A 196 -13.74 -10.08 15.69
CA TYR A 196 -15.04 -9.43 15.64
C TYR A 196 -16.12 -10.28 16.29
N ALA A 197 -16.20 -11.57 15.96
CA ALA A 197 -17.20 -12.48 16.51
C ALA A 197 -17.11 -12.65 18.05
N LYS A 198 -15.90 -12.57 18.60
CA LYS A 198 -15.64 -12.67 20.04
C LYS A 198 -15.72 -11.33 20.78
N SER A 199 -15.80 -10.22 20.06
CA SER A 199 -15.95 -8.90 20.65
C SER A 199 -17.40 -8.63 21.08
N ILE A 200 -17.62 -7.50 21.74
CA ILE A 200 -18.98 -7.06 22.09
C ILE A 200 -19.74 -6.44 20.91
N LEU A 201 -19.08 -6.18 19.79
CA LEU A 201 -19.63 -5.43 18.67
C LEU A 201 -20.89 -6.08 18.08
N PRO A 202 -20.91 -7.40 17.79
CA PRO A 202 -22.10 -8.07 17.28
C PRO A 202 -23.30 -7.94 18.22
N ASN A 203 -23.07 -8.07 19.53
CA ASN A 203 -24.14 -7.95 20.54
C ASN A 203 -24.70 -6.53 20.62
N ASN A 204 -23.92 -5.51 20.26
CA ASN A 204 -24.32 -4.12 20.19
C ASN A 204 -24.80 -3.69 18.79
N LYS A 205 -25.01 -4.64 17.88
CA LYS A 205 -25.44 -4.41 16.49
C LYS A 205 -24.50 -3.46 15.71
N ILE A 206 -23.22 -3.42 16.08
CA ILE A 206 -22.19 -2.68 15.34
C ILE A 206 -21.68 -3.62 14.25
N ARG A 207 -21.90 -3.27 12.99
CA ARG A 207 -21.56 -4.08 11.84
C ARG A 207 -20.05 -4.08 11.54
N LEU A 208 -19.59 -5.09 10.83
CA LEU A 208 -18.26 -5.11 10.22
C LEU A 208 -18.39 -4.93 8.70
N THR A 209 -17.93 -3.81 8.17
CA THR A 209 -17.86 -3.56 6.73
C THR A 209 -16.48 -3.88 6.21
N ILE A 210 -16.40 -4.72 5.17
CA ILE A 210 -15.14 -5.11 4.53
C ILE A 210 -15.16 -4.65 3.08
N LEU A 211 -14.26 -3.73 2.73
CA LEU A 211 -14.00 -3.32 1.35
C LEU A 211 -12.83 -4.12 0.81
N GLY A 212 -13.00 -4.71 -0.33
CA GLY A 212 -12.00 -5.50 -1.03
C GLY A 212 -12.54 -6.82 -1.55
N ASP A 213 -11.76 -7.46 -2.39
CA ASP A 213 -12.11 -8.71 -3.06
C ASP A 213 -10.90 -9.66 -3.05
N GLY A 214 -11.09 -10.85 -3.56
CA GLY A 214 -10.01 -11.82 -3.74
C GLY A 214 -10.49 -13.26 -3.73
N VAL A 215 -9.56 -14.15 -4.05
CA VAL A 215 -9.84 -15.58 -4.25
C VAL A 215 -10.40 -16.27 -3.01
N ARG A 216 -10.14 -15.71 -1.81
CA ARG A 216 -10.62 -16.25 -0.53
C ARG A 216 -11.96 -15.66 -0.06
N LEU A 217 -12.62 -14.79 -0.84
CA LEU A 217 -13.89 -14.17 -0.43
C LEU A 217 -14.96 -15.20 -0.02
N LYS A 218 -15.10 -16.28 -0.82
CA LYS A 218 -16.06 -17.36 -0.51
C LYS A 218 -15.75 -18.04 0.81
N GLU A 219 -14.48 -18.29 1.09
CA GLU A 219 -13.99 -18.88 2.35
C GLU A 219 -14.31 -17.95 3.54
N MET A 220 -14.07 -16.65 3.40
CA MET A 220 -14.38 -15.66 4.46
C MET A 220 -15.88 -15.58 4.76
N LYS A 221 -16.74 -15.65 3.75
CA LYS A 221 -18.21 -15.72 3.95
C LYS A 221 -18.63 -17.00 4.67
N THR A 222 -18.00 -18.14 4.36
CA THR A 222 -18.24 -19.41 5.05
C THR A 222 -17.82 -19.31 6.53
N LEU A 223 -16.62 -18.76 6.80
CA LEU A 223 -16.14 -18.56 8.16
C LEU A 223 -17.05 -17.62 8.97
N ALA A 224 -17.52 -16.51 8.38
CA ALA A 224 -18.45 -15.60 9.02
C ALA A 224 -19.79 -16.31 9.41
N LYS A 225 -20.24 -17.25 8.57
CA LYS A 225 -21.43 -18.08 8.87
C LYS A 225 -21.16 -19.06 10.02
N GLU A 226 -20.00 -19.73 10.02
CA GLU A 226 -19.60 -20.65 11.11
C GLU A 226 -19.46 -19.94 12.45
N LEU A 227 -18.98 -18.68 12.41
CA LEU A 227 -18.87 -17.81 13.59
C LEU A 227 -20.22 -17.16 14.01
N ASN A 228 -21.31 -17.42 13.29
CA ASN A 228 -22.65 -16.85 13.52
C ASN A 228 -22.71 -15.32 13.45
N VAL A 229 -21.90 -14.69 12.61
CA VAL A 229 -21.86 -13.22 12.43
C VAL A 229 -22.16 -12.77 10.99
N LEU A 230 -22.45 -13.68 10.07
CA LEU A 230 -22.60 -13.36 8.64
C LEU A 230 -23.62 -12.23 8.38
N GLU A 231 -24.73 -12.19 9.11
CA GLU A 231 -25.78 -11.16 8.97
C GLU A 231 -25.31 -9.74 9.42
N LEU A 232 -24.21 -9.67 10.15
CA LEU A 232 -23.61 -8.43 10.66
C LEU A 232 -22.30 -8.07 9.91
N VAL A 233 -21.92 -8.86 8.90
CA VAL A 233 -20.70 -8.61 8.10
C VAL A 233 -21.08 -8.26 6.67
N ASP A 234 -20.71 -7.06 6.24
CA ASP A 234 -20.93 -6.56 4.89
C ASP A 234 -19.68 -6.70 4.03
N PHE A 235 -19.66 -7.64 3.10
CA PHE A 235 -18.64 -7.77 2.07
C PHE A 235 -19.03 -6.94 0.84
N LYS A 236 -18.50 -5.72 0.72
CA LYS A 236 -18.88 -4.74 -0.32
C LYS A 236 -18.11 -4.90 -1.65
N GLY A 237 -17.07 -5.75 -1.68
CA GLY A 237 -16.21 -5.88 -2.84
C GLY A 237 -15.18 -4.76 -2.96
N PHE A 238 -14.52 -4.66 -4.11
CA PHE A 238 -13.51 -3.64 -4.37
C PHE A 238 -14.17 -2.25 -4.49
N GLU A 239 -13.66 -1.29 -3.71
CA GLU A 239 -14.09 0.11 -3.72
C GLU A 239 -12.89 1.01 -3.99
N PRO A 240 -12.81 1.66 -5.15
CA PRO A 240 -11.71 2.55 -5.49
C PRO A 240 -11.72 3.88 -4.73
N TYR A 241 -12.88 4.30 -4.22
CA TYR A 241 -13.09 5.57 -3.51
C TYR A 241 -13.69 5.32 -2.10
N PRO A 242 -12.86 4.87 -1.14
CA PRO A 242 -13.36 4.43 0.18
C PRO A 242 -13.65 5.57 1.15
N GLU A 243 -13.47 6.84 0.75
CA GLU A 243 -13.51 8.02 1.63
C GLU A 243 -14.81 8.13 2.42
N SER A 244 -15.95 7.91 1.76
CA SER A 244 -17.25 7.95 2.44
C SER A 244 -17.39 6.84 3.49
N TYR A 245 -16.83 5.65 3.22
CA TYR A 245 -16.81 4.56 4.20
C TYR A 245 -15.87 4.85 5.37
N LEU A 246 -14.69 5.40 5.09
CA LEU A 246 -13.72 5.79 6.12
C LEU A 246 -14.32 6.84 7.05
N LYS A 247 -14.90 7.91 6.49
CA LYS A 247 -15.46 9.02 7.26
C LYS A 247 -16.60 8.64 8.20
N ASN A 248 -17.42 7.63 7.84
CA ASN A 248 -18.61 7.23 8.59
C ASN A 248 -18.37 6.01 9.49
N ALA A 249 -17.20 5.36 9.41
CA ALA A 249 -16.83 4.25 10.29
C ALA A 249 -16.56 4.76 11.72
N LEU A 250 -16.86 3.93 12.71
CA LEU A 250 -16.43 4.19 14.08
C LEU A 250 -14.91 4.18 14.17
N PHE A 251 -14.29 3.16 13.63
CA PHE A 251 -12.84 3.04 13.50
C PHE A 251 -12.47 2.04 12.40
N THR A 252 -11.23 2.13 11.93
CA THR A 252 -10.70 1.18 10.94
C THR A 252 -9.80 0.14 11.62
N VAL A 253 -9.96 -1.13 11.23
CA VAL A 253 -9.21 -2.27 11.77
C VAL A 253 -8.27 -2.84 10.74
N LEU A 254 -7.01 -3.10 11.13
CA LEU A 254 -6.02 -3.77 10.32
C LEU A 254 -5.41 -4.96 11.08
N THR A 255 -5.56 -6.16 10.52
CA THR A 255 -5.07 -7.42 11.11
C THR A 255 -3.93 -8.05 10.31
N SER A 256 -3.22 -7.27 9.52
CA SER A 256 -2.22 -7.77 8.57
C SER A 256 -1.07 -8.53 9.24
N LYS A 257 -0.58 -9.56 8.54
CA LYS A 257 0.59 -10.34 8.92
C LYS A 257 1.90 -9.55 8.74
N TYR A 258 1.99 -8.78 7.67
CA TYR A 258 3.08 -7.86 7.36
C TYR A 258 2.59 -6.77 6.40
N GLU A 259 3.25 -5.62 6.43
CA GLU A 259 2.95 -4.47 5.58
C GLU A 259 4.22 -3.88 4.96
N GLY A 260 4.05 -2.88 4.11
CA GLY A 260 5.08 -1.92 3.76
C GLY A 260 4.86 -0.62 4.53
N LEU A 261 3.87 0.13 4.07
CA LEU A 261 3.25 1.26 4.76
C LEU A 261 1.74 1.17 4.48
N PRO A 262 0.90 0.78 5.43
CA PRO A 262 -0.53 0.58 5.21
C PRO A 262 -1.26 1.93 5.07
N THR A 263 -1.37 2.43 3.83
CA THR A 263 -1.98 3.74 3.55
C THR A 263 -3.41 3.85 4.04
N VAL A 264 -4.13 2.73 4.14
CA VAL A 264 -5.49 2.70 4.71
C VAL A 264 -5.56 3.30 6.12
N LEU A 265 -4.53 3.12 6.94
CA LEU A 265 -4.46 3.75 8.27
C LEU A 265 -4.28 5.27 8.15
N VAL A 266 -3.45 5.72 7.22
CA VAL A 266 -3.29 7.16 6.93
C VAL A 266 -4.59 7.73 6.37
N GLU A 267 -5.22 7.03 5.43
CA GLU A 267 -6.51 7.39 4.84
C GLU A 267 -7.60 7.56 5.90
N SER A 268 -7.67 6.61 6.85
CA SER A 268 -8.62 6.65 7.97
C SER A 268 -8.40 7.88 8.87
N LEU A 269 -7.16 8.11 9.28
CA LEU A 269 -6.79 9.23 10.16
C LEU A 269 -7.00 10.60 9.49
N LEU A 270 -6.79 10.70 8.16
CA LEU A 270 -7.13 11.91 7.38
C LEU A 270 -8.64 12.18 7.33
N MET A 271 -9.47 11.14 7.47
CA MET A 271 -10.94 11.26 7.59
C MET A 271 -11.41 11.42 9.04
N GLU A 272 -10.50 11.71 9.98
CA GLU A 272 -10.76 11.83 11.42
C GLU A 272 -11.38 10.56 12.03
N THR A 273 -11.02 9.39 11.47
CA THR A 273 -11.49 8.09 11.93
C THR A 273 -10.35 7.36 12.61
N PRO A 274 -10.44 7.07 13.93
CA PRO A 274 -9.42 6.35 14.67
C PRO A 274 -9.13 4.99 14.09
N VAL A 275 -7.94 4.45 14.38
CA VAL A 275 -7.49 3.17 13.85
C VAL A 275 -7.08 2.20 14.96
N ILE A 276 -7.21 0.90 14.70
CA ILE A 276 -6.66 -0.16 15.52
C ILE A 276 -5.94 -1.16 14.62
N SER A 277 -4.70 -1.51 14.93
CA SER A 277 -3.89 -2.40 14.11
C SER A 277 -2.99 -3.29 14.94
N PHE A 278 -2.70 -4.51 14.45
CA PHE A 278 -1.53 -5.22 14.91
C PHE A 278 -0.25 -4.43 14.58
N ASP A 279 0.70 -4.44 15.52
CA ASP A 279 2.07 -3.96 15.29
C ASP A 279 2.87 -5.01 14.52
N CYS A 280 2.50 -5.21 13.24
CA CYS A 280 3.23 -6.10 12.37
C CYS A 280 4.58 -5.48 11.96
N GLU A 281 5.45 -6.27 11.35
CA GLU A 281 6.89 -6.01 11.19
C GLU A 281 7.25 -4.59 10.74
N THR A 282 6.46 -3.97 9.82
CA THR A 282 6.72 -2.60 9.34
C THR A 282 5.41 -1.86 9.08
N GLY A 283 5.43 -0.56 9.22
CA GLY A 283 4.39 0.36 8.77
C GLY A 283 3.41 0.82 9.84
N PRO A 284 2.64 -0.04 10.54
CA PRO A 284 1.65 0.42 11.51
C PRO A 284 2.24 1.31 12.61
N ASN A 285 3.37 0.94 13.21
CA ASN A 285 4.07 1.71 14.26
C ASN A 285 4.73 3.01 13.75
N GLU A 286 4.78 3.22 12.45
CA GLU A 286 5.22 4.49 11.87
C GLU A 286 4.03 5.46 11.65
N ILE A 287 2.79 4.96 11.69
CA ILE A 287 1.56 5.71 11.49
C ILE A 287 0.83 5.92 12.81
N ILE A 288 0.66 4.84 13.58
CA ILE A 288 -0.06 4.86 14.85
C ILE A 288 0.90 5.25 15.98
N ILE A 289 0.53 6.30 16.69
CA ILE A 289 1.08 6.63 18.00
C ILE A 289 0.07 6.10 19.00
N ASP A 290 0.43 5.00 19.67
CA ASP A 290 -0.50 4.29 20.55
C ASP A 290 -1.18 5.20 21.55
N ARG A 291 -2.50 5.07 21.67
CA ARG A 291 -3.40 5.86 22.51
C ARG A 291 -3.42 7.38 22.23
N LEU A 292 -2.85 7.83 21.10
CA LEU A 292 -2.96 9.22 20.62
C LEU A 292 -3.87 9.36 19.41
N ASN A 293 -3.68 8.52 18.38
CA ASN A 293 -4.48 8.55 17.14
C ASN A 293 -5.10 7.19 16.81
N GLY A 294 -4.84 6.17 17.61
CA GLY A 294 -5.31 4.81 17.44
C GLY A 294 -4.77 3.89 18.52
N LEU A 295 -5.04 2.59 18.37
CA LEU A 295 -4.51 1.55 19.23
C LEU A 295 -3.54 0.66 18.44
N LEU A 296 -2.31 0.54 18.93
CA LEU A 296 -1.29 -0.33 18.37
C LEU A 296 -1.20 -1.61 19.20
N ILE A 297 -1.67 -2.71 18.65
CA ILE A 297 -1.85 -3.97 19.34
C ILE A 297 -0.65 -4.87 19.08
N GLU A 298 -0.15 -5.53 20.12
CA GLU A 298 0.89 -6.56 20.02
C GLU A 298 0.61 -7.52 18.85
N ASN A 299 1.62 -7.71 18.01
CA ASN A 299 1.46 -8.48 16.77
C ASN A 299 0.87 -9.86 17.02
N GLN A 300 -0.19 -10.22 16.30
CA GLN A 300 -0.92 -11.49 16.35
C GLN A 300 -1.61 -11.80 17.70
N ASN A 301 -1.69 -10.83 18.63
CA ASN A 301 -2.39 -11.01 19.90
C ASN A 301 -3.89 -10.72 19.72
N LYS A 302 -4.68 -11.78 19.46
CA LYS A 302 -6.12 -11.69 19.24
C LYS A 302 -6.87 -11.18 20.45
N GLU A 303 -6.47 -11.59 21.64
CA GLU A 303 -7.10 -11.20 22.91
C GLU A 303 -6.98 -9.71 23.13
N LYS A 304 -5.81 -9.12 22.90
CA LYS A 304 -5.59 -7.67 22.96
C LYS A 304 -6.34 -6.93 21.84
N MET A 305 -6.44 -7.51 20.64
CA MET A 305 -7.24 -6.93 19.56
C MET A 305 -8.72 -6.85 19.93
N ILE A 306 -9.29 -7.92 20.49
CA ILE A 306 -10.67 -7.95 20.99
C ILE A 306 -10.88 -6.90 22.09
N ALA A 307 -9.96 -6.86 23.06
CA ALA A 307 -10.04 -5.88 24.16
C ALA A 307 -9.99 -4.44 23.63
N GLY A 308 -9.08 -4.16 22.68
CA GLY A 308 -8.96 -2.83 22.07
C GLY A 308 -10.20 -2.42 21.26
N MET A 309 -10.78 -3.34 20.47
CA MET A 309 -12.04 -3.08 19.77
C MET A 309 -13.18 -2.78 20.74
N ASN A 310 -13.26 -3.51 21.86
CA ASN A 310 -14.26 -3.27 22.90
C ASN A 310 -14.03 -1.92 23.59
N GLU A 311 -12.77 -1.57 23.89
CA GLU A 311 -12.41 -0.29 24.53
C GLU A 311 -12.83 0.90 23.67
N LEU A 312 -12.60 0.84 22.34
CA LEU A 312 -13.00 1.91 21.42
C LEU A 312 -14.52 2.14 21.34
N VAL A 313 -15.32 1.17 21.73
CA VAL A 313 -16.78 1.30 21.75
C VAL A 313 -17.29 1.82 23.09
N PHE A 314 -16.68 1.41 24.21
CA PHE A 314 -17.19 1.74 25.54
C PHE A 314 -16.51 2.95 26.17
N ASN A 315 -15.27 3.25 25.80
CA ASN A 315 -14.53 4.38 26.35
C ASN A 315 -14.66 5.60 25.44
N GLU A 316 -15.76 6.34 25.62
CA GLU A 316 -16.08 7.52 24.81
C GLU A 316 -15.01 8.62 24.95
N GLU A 317 -14.42 8.80 26.14
CA GLU A 317 -13.34 9.77 26.36
C GLU A 317 -12.11 9.43 25.50
N LEU A 318 -11.66 8.19 25.56
CA LEU A 318 -10.55 7.73 24.70
C LEU A 318 -10.90 7.88 23.23
N TYR A 319 -12.07 7.42 22.80
CA TYR A 319 -12.50 7.51 21.41
C TYR A 319 -12.45 8.95 20.89
N ASN A 320 -13.03 9.89 21.62
CA ASN A 320 -13.06 11.30 21.24
C ASN A 320 -11.65 11.91 21.22
N PHE A 321 -10.78 11.53 22.17
CA PHE A 321 -9.39 11.96 22.19
C PHE A 321 -8.63 11.46 20.95
N LEU A 322 -8.74 10.19 20.60
CA LEU A 322 -8.10 9.62 19.40
C LEU A 322 -8.60 10.32 18.12
N LYS A 323 -9.91 10.56 18.03
CA LYS A 323 -10.53 11.22 16.88
C LYS A 323 -10.01 12.65 16.69
N GLN A 324 -9.92 13.43 17.76
CA GLN A 324 -9.41 14.81 17.72
C GLN A 324 -7.96 14.89 17.25
N ASN A 325 -7.15 13.89 17.58
CA ASN A 325 -5.72 13.85 17.20
C ASN A 325 -5.46 13.18 15.85
N SER A 326 -6.45 12.52 15.25
CA SER A 326 -6.28 11.74 14.04
C SER A 326 -5.65 12.54 12.90
N LEU A 327 -6.28 13.64 12.50
CA LEU A 327 -5.88 14.44 11.33
C LEU A 327 -4.46 15.01 11.46
N THR A 328 -4.13 15.60 12.59
CA THR A 328 -2.84 16.28 12.81
C THR A 328 -1.69 15.30 12.91
N SER A 329 -1.94 14.07 13.37
CA SER A 329 -0.93 13.03 13.59
C SER A 329 -0.27 12.52 12.30
N VAL A 330 -0.93 12.71 11.16
CA VAL A 330 -0.51 12.16 9.85
C VAL A 330 0.03 13.20 8.87
N ASN A 331 0.34 14.40 9.31
CA ASN A 331 0.86 15.49 8.46
C ASN A 331 2.08 15.09 7.63
N LYS A 332 2.96 14.24 8.16
CA LYS A 332 4.16 13.75 7.44
C LYS A 332 3.86 12.88 6.20
N PHE A 333 2.60 12.42 6.05
CA PHE A 333 2.15 11.63 4.91
C PHE A 333 1.32 12.44 3.90
N ARG A 334 1.18 13.75 4.12
CA ARG A 334 0.49 14.64 3.17
C ARG A 334 1.38 14.94 1.97
N ILE A 335 0.75 15.26 0.85
CA ILE A 335 1.42 15.47 -0.42
C ILE A 335 2.54 16.51 -0.34
N ASP A 336 2.32 17.64 0.35
CA ASP A 336 3.32 18.70 0.49
C ASP A 336 4.61 18.21 1.16
N SER A 337 4.47 17.48 2.29
CA SER A 337 5.61 16.93 3.02
C SER A 337 6.40 15.88 2.21
N ILE A 338 5.70 15.15 1.34
CA ILE A 338 6.34 14.15 0.47
C ILE A 338 6.99 14.81 -0.73
N LYS A 339 6.40 15.87 -1.28
CA LYS A 339 6.95 16.67 -2.37
C LYS A 339 8.32 17.24 -2.00
N GLU A 340 8.44 17.90 -0.85
CA GLU A 340 9.71 18.43 -0.34
C GLU A 340 10.81 17.35 -0.25
N LYS A 341 10.45 16.15 0.21
CA LYS A 341 11.39 15.02 0.26
C LYS A 341 11.83 14.57 -1.13
N TRP A 342 10.91 14.52 -2.09
CA TRP A 342 11.24 14.16 -3.46
C TRP A 342 12.15 15.18 -4.11
N GLU A 343 11.89 16.48 -3.96
CA GLU A 343 12.75 17.55 -4.48
C GLU A 343 14.19 17.40 -3.97
N LYS A 344 14.34 17.16 -2.66
CA LYS A 344 15.65 16.91 -2.05
C LYS A 344 16.34 15.69 -2.66
N VAL A 345 15.64 14.53 -2.72
CA VAL A 345 16.21 13.27 -3.24
C VAL A 345 16.62 13.38 -4.71
N ILE A 346 15.81 14.05 -5.52
CA ILE A 346 16.11 14.25 -6.94
C ILE A 346 17.36 15.13 -7.12
N ASN A 347 17.49 16.17 -6.31
CA ASN A 347 18.62 17.11 -6.38
C ASN A 347 19.91 16.51 -5.81
N ASP A 348 19.83 15.77 -4.72
CA ASP A 348 21.00 15.20 -4.02
C ASP A 348 21.57 13.94 -4.71
N THR A 349 20.79 13.31 -5.60
CA THR A 349 21.25 12.11 -6.30
C THR A 349 21.81 12.50 -7.66
N PRO A 350 23.09 12.23 -7.95
CA PRO A 350 23.74 12.59 -9.20
C PRO A 350 23.21 11.85 -10.44
#